data_746666539768be05cbc4789aab441002
#
_entry.id   746666539768be05cbc4789aab441002
#
_cell.length_a   1.000
_cell.length_b   1.000
_cell.length_c   1.000
_cell.angle_alpha   90.00
_cell.angle_beta   90.00
_cell.angle_gamma   90.00
#
_symmetry.space_group_name_H-M   'P 1'
#
loop_
_entity.id
_entity.type
_entity.pdbx_description
1 polymer ?
#
loop_
_entity_poly.entity_id
_entity_poly.type
_entity_poly.pdbx_seq_one_letter_code
_entity_poly.pdbx_strand_id
1 'polypeptide(L)'
;MEHLLKLSSLPPDEIIHILDVADEYKRLHKAGTDPKDLQGKAIALMFGKHSTRTRTSLEVGIYQMGGLGTYLSAADMQIARGEPIQDTARVLGRYYDAIVYRTFKQSDVDALARYSGVPVVSGMTDYAHPLQVLTDLMTVREYKGKLAGLKAGFVGDGYNMANSLIVGCLMMGMDFTIACPNGYRPSADVLFFAREYGDHFKLTTAPDEAARDADVLFTDVWTSMGMERETERRRRDFNGFCLDAARMALAKPDCIVQHPLPAHRGEEITPDVFETHADEIFDEAENRLHVEKAVLGILLAGK
;
A
#
# COMPACT_ATOMS: atom_id res chain seq x y z
N MET A 1 -3.57 12.16 13.44
CA MET A 1 -2.45 11.97 12.45
C MET A 1 -2.02 13.32 11.88
N GLU A 2 -0.70 13.59 11.75
CA GLU A 2 -0.18 14.82 11.11
C GLU A 2 0.28 14.55 9.66
N HIS A 3 0.87 13.38 9.44
CA HIS A 3 1.32 12.89 8.14
C HIS A 3 1.08 11.40 8.04
N LEU A 4 1.04 10.85 6.81
CA LEU A 4 1.07 9.40 6.56
C LEU A 4 2.31 9.04 5.74
N LEU A 5 3.44 8.77 6.39
CA LEU A 5 4.71 8.47 5.74
C LEU A 5 4.97 6.95 5.66
N LYS A 6 4.63 6.23 6.71
CA LYS A 6 4.72 4.77 6.84
C LYS A 6 3.80 4.29 7.97
N LEU A 7 3.33 3.03 7.93
CA LEU A 7 2.40 2.51 8.95
C LEU A 7 3.00 2.43 10.34
N SER A 8 4.29 2.11 10.48
CA SER A 8 4.98 2.05 11.77
C SER A 8 5.05 3.39 12.51
N SER A 9 4.66 4.49 11.87
CA SER A 9 4.57 5.82 12.51
C SER A 9 3.19 6.08 13.13
N LEU A 10 2.21 5.21 12.92
CA LEU A 10 0.86 5.34 13.44
C LEU A 10 0.65 4.41 14.64
N PRO A 11 -0.16 4.81 15.63
CA PRO A 11 -0.67 3.86 16.61
C PRO A 11 -1.73 2.95 15.96
N PRO A 12 -1.95 1.72 16.49
CA PRO A 12 -2.95 0.79 15.95
C PRO A 12 -4.36 1.39 15.84
N ASP A 13 -4.79 2.16 16.82
CA ASP A 13 -6.12 2.80 16.84
C ASP A 13 -6.30 3.80 15.69
N GLU A 14 -5.24 4.47 15.25
CA GLU A 14 -5.30 5.38 14.10
C GLU A 14 -5.52 4.59 12.79
N ILE A 15 -4.91 3.40 12.66
CA ILE A 15 -5.15 2.51 11.51
C ILE A 15 -6.64 2.11 11.49
N ILE A 16 -7.18 1.66 12.63
CA ILE A 16 -8.60 1.29 12.74
C ILE A 16 -9.49 2.48 12.36
N HIS A 17 -9.19 3.67 12.88
CA HIS A 17 -9.93 4.88 12.56
C HIS A 17 -9.93 5.21 11.06
N ILE A 18 -8.78 5.08 10.38
CA ILE A 18 -8.69 5.27 8.93
C ILE A 18 -9.59 4.28 8.20
N LEU A 19 -9.57 3.00 8.61
CA LEU A 19 -10.42 1.97 8.00
C LEU A 19 -11.91 2.26 8.20
N ASP A 20 -12.32 2.71 9.40
CA ASP A 20 -13.71 3.03 9.71
C ASP A 20 -14.22 4.22 8.88
N VAL A 21 -13.41 5.27 8.73
CA VAL A 21 -13.73 6.41 7.86
C VAL A 21 -13.79 5.97 6.39
N ALA A 22 -12.91 5.05 5.95
CA ALA A 22 -12.93 4.52 4.59
C ALA A 22 -14.19 3.70 4.29
N ASP A 23 -14.64 2.86 5.23
CA ASP A 23 -15.91 2.11 5.12
C ASP A 23 -17.10 3.06 4.99
N GLU A 24 -17.12 4.13 5.80
CA GLU A 24 -18.18 5.13 5.72
C GLU A 24 -18.18 5.87 4.38
N TYR A 25 -17.00 6.24 3.86
CA TYR A 25 -16.90 6.88 2.55
C TYR A 25 -17.31 5.93 1.40
N LYS A 26 -16.96 4.63 1.50
CA LYS A 26 -17.43 3.62 0.55
C LYS A 26 -18.96 3.50 0.59
N ARG A 27 -19.54 3.43 1.78
CA ARG A 27 -20.98 3.34 1.98
C ARG A 27 -21.71 4.55 1.40
N LEU A 28 -21.22 5.77 1.67
CA LEU A 28 -21.79 7.00 1.13
C LEU A 28 -21.68 7.09 -0.38
N HIS A 29 -20.53 6.71 -0.93
CA HIS A 29 -20.30 6.69 -2.37
C HIS A 29 -21.28 5.74 -3.09
N LYS A 30 -21.46 4.51 -2.56
CA LYS A 30 -22.43 3.55 -3.09
C LYS A 30 -23.88 4.03 -2.97
N ALA A 31 -24.17 4.92 -2.02
CA ALA A 31 -25.47 5.59 -1.88
C ALA A 31 -25.64 6.83 -2.79
N GLY A 32 -24.64 7.13 -3.65
CA GLY A 32 -24.66 8.28 -4.55
C GLY A 32 -24.40 9.63 -3.86
N THR A 33 -23.86 9.63 -2.65
CA THR A 33 -23.59 10.84 -1.85
C THR A 33 -22.11 10.89 -1.45
N ASP A 34 -21.31 11.67 -2.17
CA ASP A 34 -19.93 11.92 -1.77
C ASP A 34 -19.85 13.16 -0.88
N PRO A 35 -19.27 13.05 0.35
CA PRO A 35 -19.08 14.20 1.23
C PRO A 35 -18.10 15.20 0.61
N LYS A 36 -18.31 16.49 0.86
CA LYS A 36 -17.50 17.58 0.31
C LYS A 36 -16.43 18.07 1.31
N ASP A 37 -15.80 17.14 2.00
CA ASP A 37 -14.85 17.41 3.09
C ASP A 37 -13.58 18.11 2.63
N LEU A 38 -13.26 18.07 1.32
CA LEU A 38 -12.13 18.79 0.72
C LEU A 38 -12.54 20.02 -0.07
N GLN A 39 -13.75 20.55 0.14
CA GLN A 39 -14.19 21.73 -0.61
C GLN A 39 -13.26 22.92 -0.37
N GLY A 40 -12.75 23.48 -1.47
CA GLY A 40 -11.82 24.62 -1.45
C GLY A 40 -10.37 24.23 -1.12
N LYS A 41 -10.07 22.95 -0.92
CA LYS A 41 -8.71 22.42 -0.69
C LYS A 41 -8.00 22.10 -1.98
N ALA A 42 -6.71 22.41 -2.05
CA ALA A 42 -5.81 22.06 -3.16
C ALA A 42 -4.73 21.10 -2.67
N ILE A 43 -4.57 19.97 -3.36
CA ILE A 43 -3.64 18.91 -3.02
C ILE A 43 -2.63 18.71 -4.14
N ALA A 44 -1.33 18.79 -3.84
CA ALA A 44 -0.27 18.47 -4.80
C ALA A 44 -0.10 16.96 -4.91
N LEU A 45 -0.21 16.42 -6.12
CA LEU A 45 0.01 15.01 -6.43
C LEU A 45 1.34 14.87 -7.18
N MET A 46 2.44 14.75 -6.42
CA MET A 46 3.80 14.63 -6.96
C MET A 46 4.13 13.19 -7.31
N PHE A 47 4.63 12.95 -8.52
CA PHE A 47 4.96 11.61 -8.99
C PHE A 47 6.34 11.56 -9.64
N GLY A 48 7.28 10.86 -9.00
CA GLY A 48 8.59 10.47 -9.54
C GLY A 48 8.58 9.09 -10.20
N LYS A 49 7.50 8.32 -10.02
CA LYS A 49 7.25 7.01 -10.65
C LYS A 49 5.89 7.01 -11.33
N HIS A 50 5.79 6.34 -12.47
CA HIS A 50 4.51 6.18 -13.17
C HIS A 50 3.49 5.46 -12.28
N SER A 51 2.22 5.84 -12.41
CA SER A 51 1.12 5.19 -11.70
C SER A 51 -0.19 5.45 -12.39
N THR A 52 -0.91 4.40 -12.73
CA THR A 52 -2.29 4.50 -13.21
C THR A 52 -3.24 4.59 -12.03
N ARG A 53 -3.20 3.60 -11.13
CA ARG A 53 -4.16 3.46 -10.01
C ARG A 53 -4.05 4.57 -8.99
N THR A 54 -2.88 4.75 -8.38
CA THR A 54 -2.68 5.78 -7.33
C THR A 54 -2.98 7.19 -7.84
N ARG A 55 -2.61 7.50 -9.09
CA ARG A 55 -2.93 8.79 -9.67
C ARG A 55 -4.43 8.97 -9.85
N THR A 56 -5.06 8.02 -10.54
CA THR A 56 -6.47 8.12 -10.91
C THR A 56 -7.38 8.10 -9.67
N SER A 57 -7.11 7.21 -8.70
CA SER A 57 -7.90 7.13 -7.47
C SER A 57 -7.80 8.42 -6.64
N LEU A 58 -6.59 9.00 -6.51
CA LEU A 58 -6.42 10.30 -5.83
C LEU A 58 -7.11 11.45 -6.57
N GLU A 59 -6.89 11.60 -7.90
CA GLU A 59 -7.53 12.66 -8.68
C GLU A 59 -9.06 12.58 -8.58
N VAL A 60 -9.62 11.37 -8.76
CA VAL A 60 -11.07 11.14 -8.68
C VAL A 60 -11.59 11.32 -7.25
N GLY A 61 -10.89 10.75 -6.25
CA GLY A 61 -11.29 10.87 -4.84
C GLY A 61 -11.33 12.32 -4.36
N ILE A 62 -10.30 13.09 -4.66
CA ILE A 62 -10.24 14.52 -4.31
C ILE A 62 -11.37 15.30 -5.01
N TYR A 63 -11.62 15.03 -6.29
CA TYR A 63 -12.74 15.65 -7.02
C TYR A 63 -14.09 15.33 -6.40
N GLN A 64 -14.33 14.06 -6.06
CA GLN A 64 -15.58 13.64 -5.41
C GLN A 64 -15.79 14.34 -4.07
N MET A 65 -14.71 14.58 -3.32
CA MET A 65 -14.74 15.31 -2.05
C MET A 65 -14.77 16.86 -2.21
N GLY A 66 -14.83 17.37 -3.43
CA GLY A 66 -14.95 18.82 -3.73
C GLY A 66 -13.62 19.59 -3.73
N GLY A 67 -12.49 18.90 -3.67
CA GLY A 67 -11.15 19.46 -3.73
C GLY A 67 -10.57 19.55 -5.13
N LEU A 68 -9.36 20.11 -5.23
CA LEU A 68 -8.53 20.17 -6.44
C LEU A 68 -7.27 19.31 -6.25
N GLY A 69 -7.12 18.25 -7.03
CA GLY A 69 -5.86 17.50 -7.15
C GLY A 69 -5.05 18.02 -8.34
N THR A 70 -3.82 18.48 -8.10
CA THR A 70 -2.92 18.92 -9.15
C THR A 70 -1.82 17.90 -9.37
N TYR A 71 -1.81 17.24 -10.52
CA TYR A 71 -0.74 16.32 -10.89
C TYR A 71 0.55 17.08 -11.23
N LEU A 72 1.64 16.70 -10.56
CA LEU A 72 2.98 17.23 -10.73
C LEU A 72 3.94 16.09 -11.08
N SER A 73 4.37 16.01 -12.34
CA SER A 73 5.42 15.06 -12.74
C SER A 73 6.77 15.56 -12.21
N ALA A 74 7.46 14.77 -11.41
CA ALA A 74 8.78 15.15 -10.91
C ALA A 74 9.80 15.39 -12.04
N ALA A 75 9.61 14.74 -13.20
CA ALA A 75 10.45 14.95 -14.38
C ALA A 75 10.30 16.38 -14.97
N ASP A 76 9.14 17.02 -14.77
CA ASP A 76 8.84 18.36 -15.27
C ASP A 76 9.12 19.45 -14.22
N MET A 77 9.50 19.04 -12.99
CA MET A 77 9.82 19.96 -11.88
C MET A 77 11.31 20.26 -11.81
N GLN A 78 11.66 21.31 -11.05
CA GLN A 78 13.05 21.70 -10.86
C GLN A 78 13.87 20.67 -10.06
N ILE A 79 13.24 19.78 -9.30
CA ILE A 79 13.87 18.62 -8.65
C ILE A 79 14.66 17.78 -9.66
N ALA A 80 14.13 17.59 -10.87
CA ALA A 80 14.84 16.88 -11.95
C ALA A 80 16.13 17.59 -12.40
N ARG A 81 16.26 18.87 -12.08
CA ARG A 81 17.42 19.72 -12.40
C ARG A 81 18.33 19.98 -11.18
N GLY A 82 18.08 19.29 -10.06
CA GLY A 82 18.90 19.37 -8.85
C GLY A 82 18.44 20.36 -7.80
N GLU A 83 17.21 20.90 -7.89
CA GLU A 83 16.63 21.67 -6.78
C GLU A 83 16.54 20.80 -5.54
N PRO A 84 17.02 21.26 -4.36
CA PRO A 84 16.85 20.52 -3.13
C PRO A 84 15.38 20.31 -2.79
N ILE A 85 15.03 19.10 -2.33
CA ILE A 85 13.65 18.74 -1.97
C ILE A 85 13.07 19.69 -0.91
N GLN A 86 13.91 20.24 -0.02
CA GLN A 86 13.53 21.18 1.02
C GLN A 86 13.00 22.51 0.45
N ASP A 87 13.53 22.96 -0.65
CA ASP A 87 13.11 24.21 -1.28
C ASP A 87 11.78 24.02 -2.01
N THR A 88 11.66 22.93 -2.77
CA THR A 88 10.37 22.51 -3.35
C THR A 88 9.31 22.35 -2.25
N ALA A 89 9.62 21.72 -1.12
CA ALA A 89 8.70 21.54 -0.01
C ALA A 89 8.16 22.87 0.53
N ARG A 90 9.07 23.83 0.79
CA ARG A 90 8.71 25.16 1.31
C ARG A 90 7.83 25.96 0.33
N VAL A 91 8.04 25.80 -0.97
CA VAL A 91 7.23 26.45 -2.00
C VAL A 91 5.86 25.82 -2.08
N LEU A 92 5.79 24.49 -2.23
CA LEU A 92 4.53 23.78 -2.38
C LEU A 92 3.64 23.90 -1.13
N GLY A 93 4.25 23.89 0.08
CA GLY A 93 3.51 24.12 1.32
C GLY A 93 2.89 25.50 1.48
N ARG A 94 3.24 26.47 0.60
CA ARG A 94 2.57 27.78 0.52
C ARG A 94 1.46 27.85 -0.51
N TYR A 95 1.37 26.85 -1.38
CA TYR A 95 0.37 26.80 -2.46
C TYR A 95 -0.72 25.78 -2.19
N TYR A 96 -0.39 24.68 -1.52
CA TYR A 96 -1.26 23.53 -1.34
C TYR A 96 -1.58 23.28 0.13
N ASP A 97 -2.74 22.68 0.39
CA ASP A 97 -3.18 22.28 1.72
C ASP A 97 -2.58 20.93 2.15
N ALA A 98 -2.18 20.09 1.20
CA ALA A 98 -1.47 18.83 1.43
C ALA A 98 -0.64 18.43 0.22
N ILE A 99 0.32 17.51 0.43
CA ILE A 99 1.18 16.95 -0.62
C ILE A 99 1.10 15.42 -0.55
N VAL A 100 0.78 14.76 -1.66
CA VAL A 100 0.97 13.33 -1.84
C VAL A 100 2.19 13.11 -2.70
N TYR A 101 3.17 12.33 -2.25
CA TYR A 101 4.39 12.09 -3.02
C TYR A 101 4.66 10.61 -3.23
N ARG A 102 4.73 10.20 -4.51
CA ARG A 102 5.15 8.87 -4.94
C ARG A 102 6.54 8.97 -5.55
N THR A 103 7.54 8.37 -4.90
CA THR A 103 8.95 8.51 -5.26
C THR A 103 9.74 7.21 -4.99
N PHE A 104 11.06 7.27 -5.13
CA PHE A 104 11.96 6.16 -4.83
C PHE A 104 12.39 6.16 -3.36
N LYS A 105 12.92 7.29 -2.87
CA LYS A 105 13.54 7.36 -1.55
C LYS A 105 12.55 7.78 -0.47
N GLN A 106 12.52 7.01 0.63
CA GLN A 106 11.77 7.39 1.82
C GLN A 106 12.22 8.75 2.38
N SER A 107 13.53 9.03 2.36
CA SER A 107 14.09 10.29 2.83
C SER A 107 13.54 11.54 2.13
N ASP A 108 13.08 11.42 0.88
CA ASP A 108 12.50 12.54 0.15
C ASP A 108 11.09 12.87 0.67
N VAL A 109 10.31 11.84 1.01
CA VAL A 109 8.99 11.99 1.65
C VAL A 109 9.14 12.56 3.06
N ASP A 110 10.11 12.06 3.83
CA ASP A 110 10.40 12.55 5.17
C ASP A 110 10.85 14.03 5.15
N ALA A 111 11.64 14.42 4.13
CA ALA A 111 12.04 15.81 3.94
C ALA A 111 10.86 16.73 3.57
N LEU A 112 9.94 16.27 2.71
CA LEU A 112 8.71 17.02 2.42
C LEU A 112 7.89 17.23 3.69
N ALA A 113 7.68 16.20 4.51
CA ALA A 113 6.93 16.31 5.76
C ALA A 113 7.59 17.33 6.71
N ARG A 114 8.93 17.30 6.80
CA ARG A 114 9.69 18.20 7.68
C ARG A 114 9.65 19.68 7.27
N TYR A 115 9.62 19.98 5.97
CA TYR A 115 9.85 21.34 5.48
C TYR A 115 8.64 22.00 4.81
N SER A 116 7.57 21.27 4.48
CA SER A 116 6.40 21.84 3.79
C SER A 116 5.49 22.66 4.68
N GLY A 117 5.36 22.29 5.97
CA GLY A 117 4.40 22.90 6.90
C GLY A 117 2.94 22.51 6.62
N VAL A 118 2.71 21.53 5.75
CA VAL A 118 1.39 20.96 5.45
C VAL A 118 1.43 19.44 5.55
N PRO A 119 0.29 18.75 5.72
CA PRO A 119 0.24 17.31 5.71
C PRO A 119 0.88 16.67 4.48
N VAL A 120 1.67 15.61 4.69
CA VAL A 120 2.30 14.84 3.63
C VAL A 120 1.86 13.39 3.70
N VAL A 121 1.49 12.84 2.54
CA VAL A 121 1.09 11.43 2.38
C VAL A 121 2.09 10.74 1.44
N SER A 122 2.65 9.62 1.89
CA SER A 122 3.45 8.76 1.02
C SER A 122 2.57 7.99 0.05
N GLY A 123 2.64 8.32 -1.22
CA GLY A 123 1.97 7.58 -2.30
C GLY A 123 2.66 6.27 -2.67
N MET A 124 3.87 6.05 -2.25
CA MET A 124 4.75 4.87 -2.28
C MET A 124 6.21 5.31 -2.35
N THR A 125 7.09 4.53 -1.73
CA THR A 125 8.54 4.59 -1.89
C THR A 125 9.10 3.19 -2.16
N ASP A 126 10.42 3.07 -2.30
CA ASP A 126 11.09 1.76 -2.35
C ASP A 126 11.07 1.05 -0.98
N TYR A 127 10.79 1.78 0.09
CA TYR A 127 10.73 1.26 1.44
C TYR A 127 9.31 0.86 1.89
N ALA A 128 8.28 1.65 1.55
CA ALA A 128 6.93 1.46 2.06
C ALA A 128 5.84 1.86 1.06
N HIS A 129 4.66 1.25 1.22
CA HIS A 129 3.43 1.60 0.51
C HIS A 129 2.23 1.65 1.48
N PRO A 130 2.16 2.67 2.37
CA PRO A 130 1.15 2.70 3.44
C PRO A 130 -0.28 2.73 2.93
N LEU A 131 -0.58 3.52 1.87
CA LEU A 131 -1.92 3.59 1.28
C LEU A 131 -2.40 2.24 0.74
N GLN A 132 -1.50 1.44 0.16
CA GLN A 132 -1.86 0.11 -0.33
C GLN A 132 -2.22 -0.81 0.83
N VAL A 133 -1.37 -0.89 1.86
CA VAL A 133 -1.62 -1.83 2.95
C VAL A 133 -2.84 -1.44 3.79
N LEU A 134 -3.14 -0.16 3.96
CA LEU A 134 -4.44 0.25 4.52
C LEU A 134 -5.60 -0.25 3.67
N THR A 135 -5.46 -0.24 2.35
CA THR A 135 -6.45 -0.77 1.41
C THR A 135 -6.60 -2.28 1.54
N ASP A 136 -5.47 -2.98 1.61
CA ASP A 136 -5.42 -4.43 1.80
C ASP A 136 -6.15 -4.83 3.10
N LEU A 137 -5.85 -4.14 4.20
CA LEU A 137 -6.51 -4.37 5.49
C LEU A 137 -8.02 -4.06 5.44
N MET A 138 -8.45 -2.99 4.75
CA MET A 138 -9.87 -2.70 4.52
C MET A 138 -10.55 -3.86 3.80
N THR A 139 -9.94 -4.35 2.72
CA THR A 139 -10.49 -5.44 1.91
C THR A 139 -10.55 -6.76 2.70
N VAL A 140 -9.48 -7.09 3.45
CA VAL A 140 -9.50 -8.25 4.35
C VAL A 140 -10.64 -8.13 5.36
N ARG A 141 -10.82 -6.96 5.98
CA ARG A 141 -11.91 -6.73 6.94
C ARG A 141 -13.29 -6.86 6.29
N GLU A 142 -13.46 -6.40 5.06
CA GLU A 142 -14.71 -6.50 4.30
C GLU A 142 -15.10 -7.96 4.02
N TYR A 143 -14.14 -8.80 3.61
CA TYR A 143 -14.38 -10.21 3.30
C TYR A 143 -14.42 -11.13 4.50
N LYS A 144 -13.64 -10.84 5.56
CA LYS A 144 -13.50 -11.71 6.74
C LYS A 144 -14.24 -11.22 7.98
N GLY A 145 -14.77 -9.99 7.97
CA GLY A 145 -15.49 -9.38 9.09
C GLY A 145 -14.59 -8.96 10.26
N LYS A 146 -13.29 -9.24 10.21
CA LYS A 146 -12.31 -8.94 11.27
C LYS A 146 -10.90 -8.90 10.68
N LEU A 147 -9.92 -8.48 11.51
CA LEU A 147 -8.49 -8.58 11.22
C LEU A 147 -7.79 -9.48 12.25
N ALA A 148 -7.97 -9.18 13.54
CA ALA A 148 -7.28 -9.90 14.62
C ALA A 148 -7.53 -11.40 14.59
N GLY A 149 -6.44 -12.18 14.76
CA GLY A 149 -6.47 -13.63 14.78
C GLY A 149 -6.61 -14.30 13.40
N LEU A 150 -6.55 -13.53 12.30
CA LEU A 150 -6.43 -14.10 10.96
C LEU A 150 -4.96 -14.46 10.66
N LYS A 151 -4.77 -15.49 9.85
CA LYS A 151 -3.49 -15.87 9.28
C LYS A 151 -3.31 -15.25 7.91
N ALA A 152 -2.29 -14.43 7.74
CA ALA A 152 -1.91 -13.82 6.49
C ALA A 152 -0.59 -14.42 5.98
N GLY A 153 -0.55 -14.75 4.69
CA GLY A 153 0.65 -15.21 4.01
C GLY A 153 1.05 -14.26 2.89
N PHE A 154 2.35 -14.02 2.74
CA PHE A 154 2.91 -13.31 1.58
C PHE A 154 3.92 -14.19 0.86
N VAL A 155 3.80 -14.29 -0.46
CA VAL A 155 4.75 -15.03 -1.30
C VAL A 155 5.29 -14.08 -2.37
N GLY A 156 6.59 -13.76 -2.31
CA GLY A 156 7.18 -12.84 -3.27
C GLY A 156 8.42 -12.11 -2.75
N ASP A 157 8.65 -10.89 -3.24
CA ASP A 157 9.80 -10.06 -2.89
C ASP A 157 9.62 -9.38 -1.52
N GLY A 158 10.61 -9.50 -0.64
CA GLY A 158 10.67 -8.79 0.64
C GLY A 158 10.93 -7.29 0.49
N TYR A 159 10.24 -6.63 -0.46
CA TYR A 159 10.41 -5.22 -0.79
C TYR A 159 9.36 -4.33 -0.09
N ASN A 160 9.04 -3.18 -0.65
CA ASN A 160 8.19 -2.16 -0.02
C ASN A 160 6.78 -2.65 0.38
N MET A 161 6.13 -3.51 -0.42
CA MET A 161 4.84 -4.11 -0.06
C MET A 161 4.99 -5.02 1.15
N ALA A 162 5.95 -5.94 1.10
CA ALA A 162 6.24 -6.85 2.23
C ALA A 162 6.57 -6.09 3.51
N ASN A 163 7.41 -5.03 3.42
CA ASN A 163 7.72 -4.17 4.57
C ASN A 163 6.46 -3.59 5.22
N SER A 164 5.55 -3.07 4.40
CA SER A 164 4.32 -2.45 4.90
C SER A 164 3.29 -3.47 5.38
N LEU A 165 3.17 -4.63 4.72
CA LEU A 165 2.27 -5.72 5.13
C LEU A 165 2.68 -6.32 6.46
N ILE A 166 3.99 -6.56 6.69
CA ILE A 166 4.50 -7.03 7.99
C ILE A 166 4.02 -6.10 9.11
N VAL A 167 4.24 -4.79 8.93
CA VAL A 167 3.85 -3.80 9.94
C VAL A 167 2.33 -3.76 10.10
N GLY A 168 1.57 -3.60 9.01
CA GLY A 168 0.12 -3.46 9.07
C GLY A 168 -0.59 -4.68 9.64
N CYS A 169 -0.24 -5.88 9.19
CA CYS A 169 -0.86 -7.12 9.67
C CYS A 169 -0.55 -7.39 11.15
N LEU A 170 0.70 -7.24 11.56
CA LEU A 170 1.09 -7.46 12.95
C LEU A 170 0.44 -6.44 13.89
N MET A 171 0.40 -5.16 13.53
CA MET A 171 -0.28 -4.13 14.32
C MET A 171 -1.78 -4.38 14.47
N MET A 172 -2.39 -5.03 13.49
CA MET A 172 -3.82 -5.41 13.54
C MET A 172 -4.07 -6.77 14.20
N GLY A 173 -3.06 -7.37 14.82
CA GLY A 173 -3.19 -8.63 15.56
C GLY A 173 -3.36 -9.86 14.66
N MET A 174 -2.88 -9.80 13.42
CA MET A 174 -2.85 -10.95 12.51
C MET A 174 -1.54 -11.75 12.68
N ASP A 175 -1.58 -13.05 12.45
CA ASP A 175 -0.38 -13.86 12.24
C ASP A 175 0.13 -13.59 10.80
N PHE A 176 1.43 -13.33 10.64
CA PHE A 176 1.99 -13.04 9.33
C PHE A 176 3.18 -13.92 8.98
N THR A 177 3.05 -14.68 7.91
CA THR A 177 4.15 -15.50 7.37
C THR A 177 4.56 -14.96 5.99
N ILE A 178 5.83 -14.60 5.83
CA ILE A 178 6.39 -14.20 4.56
C ILE A 178 7.35 -15.24 4.01
N ALA A 179 7.15 -15.66 2.76
CA ALA A 179 8.09 -16.46 2.00
C ALA A 179 8.75 -15.63 0.89
N CYS A 180 10.06 -15.46 0.98
CA CYS A 180 10.85 -14.79 -0.03
C CYS A 180 12.16 -15.55 -0.32
N PRO A 181 12.72 -15.48 -1.55
CA PRO A 181 13.99 -16.13 -1.86
C PRO A 181 15.15 -15.57 -1.02
N ASN A 182 16.20 -16.35 -0.90
CA ASN A 182 17.43 -15.87 -0.28
C ASN A 182 17.96 -14.65 -1.02
N GLY A 183 18.33 -13.59 -0.27
CA GLY A 183 18.79 -12.32 -0.83
C GLY A 183 17.71 -11.29 -1.11
N TYR A 184 16.42 -11.66 -0.95
CA TYR A 184 15.26 -10.79 -1.18
C TYR A 184 14.42 -10.64 0.10
N ARG A 185 15.10 -10.41 1.23
CA ARG A 185 14.46 -10.28 2.54
C ARG A 185 13.90 -8.88 2.78
N PRO A 186 12.87 -8.74 3.60
CA PRO A 186 12.42 -7.44 4.11
C PRO A 186 13.54 -6.64 4.78
N SER A 187 13.35 -5.33 4.86
CA SER A 187 14.29 -4.42 5.48
C SER A 187 14.62 -4.80 6.93
N ALA A 188 15.86 -4.61 7.35
CA ALA A 188 16.34 -5.05 8.65
C ALA A 188 15.60 -4.42 9.84
N ASP A 189 15.22 -3.16 9.71
CA ASP A 189 14.43 -2.43 10.72
C ASP A 189 12.99 -2.94 10.82
N VAL A 190 12.38 -3.36 9.71
CA VAL A 190 11.06 -4.01 9.71
C VAL A 190 11.15 -5.40 10.34
N LEU A 191 12.19 -6.16 10.05
CA LEU A 191 12.44 -7.45 10.72
C LEU A 191 12.73 -7.28 12.22
N PHE A 192 13.36 -6.19 12.61
CA PHE A 192 13.57 -5.84 14.02
C PHE A 192 12.24 -5.52 14.70
N PHE A 193 11.38 -4.70 14.08
CA PHE A 193 10.02 -4.42 14.56
C PHE A 193 9.21 -5.72 14.72
N ALA A 194 9.25 -6.62 13.73
CA ALA A 194 8.48 -7.86 13.76
C ALA A 194 8.88 -8.82 14.91
N ARG A 195 10.10 -8.71 15.45
CA ARG A 195 10.54 -9.52 16.60
C ARG A 195 9.74 -9.28 17.87
N GLU A 196 9.18 -8.08 18.03
CA GLU A 196 8.34 -7.74 19.19
C GLU A 196 7.04 -8.54 19.23
N TYR A 197 6.64 -9.11 18.08
CA TYR A 197 5.42 -9.92 17.94
C TYR A 197 5.65 -11.43 18.11
N GLY A 198 6.90 -11.87 18.34
CA GLY A 198 7.24 -13.28 18.64
C GLY A 198 6.73 -14.25 17.59
N ASP A 199 5.95 -15.24 18.01
CA ASP A 199 5.46 -16.34 17.16
C ASP A 199 4.37 -15.90 16.16
N HIS A 200 3.86 -14.67 16.25
CA HIS A 200 2.94 -14.11 15.27
C HIS A 200 3.62 -13.71 13.94
N PHE A 201 4.96 -13.70 13.90
CA PHE A 201 5.71 -13.43 12.69
C PHE A 201 6.64 -14.56 12.30
N LYS A 202 6.59 -14.96 11.01
CA LYS A 202 7.50 -15.96 10.44
C LYS A 202 8.08 -15.51 9.10
N LEU A 203 9.41 -15.60 8.99
CA LEU A 203 10.14 -15.43 7.73
C LEU A 203 10.67 -16.79 7.27
N THR A 204 10.35 -17.19 6.04
CA THR A 204 10.76 -18.47 5.45
C THR A 204 11.21 -18.31 4.01
N THR A 205 11.83 -19.34 3.46
CA THR A 205 12.12 -19.49 2.03
C THR A 205 11.21 -20.53 1.35
N ALA A 206 10.24 -21.08 2.10
CA ALA A 206 9.31 -22.10 1.63
C ALA A 206 7.92 -21.49 1.41
N PRO A 207 7.49 -21.22 0.15
CA PRO A 207 6.19 -20.62 -0.16
C PRO A 207 4.99 -21.36 0.43
N ASP A 208 5.08 -22.70 0.51
CA ASP A 208 4.00 -23.54 1.07
C ASP A 208 3.75 -23.29 2.57
N GLU A 209 4.77 -22.81 3.30
CA GLU A 209 4.59 -22.45 4.71
C GLU A 209 3.79 -21.15 4.87
N ALA A 210 3.95 -20.20 3.95
CA ALA A 210 3.15 -18.97 3.94
C ALA A 210 1.70 -19.23 3.53
N ALA A 211 1.47 -20.21 2.64
CA ALA A 211 0.13 -20.56 2.19
C ALA A 211 -0.66 -21.39 3.20
N ARG A 212 0.03 -22.19 4.06
CA ARG A 212 -0.61 -23.15 4.94
C ARG A 212 -1.58 -22.53 5.94
N ASP A 213 -2.84 -22.96 5.86
CA ASP A 213 -3.96 -22.50 6.72
C ASP A 213 -4.18 -20.98 6.67
N ALA A 214 -3.76 -20.30 5.59
CA ALA A 214 -3.92 -18.85 5.44
C ALA A 214 -5.40 -18.48 5.23
N ASP A 215 -5.82 -17.39 5.88
CA ASP A 215 -7.12 -16.72 5.65
C ASP A 215 -7.03 -15.76 4.47
N VAL A 216 -5.84 -15.20 4.23
CA VAL A 216 -5.54 -14.31 3.12
C VAL A 216 -4.11 -14.55 2.62
N LEU A 217 -3.97 -14.57 1.29
CA LEU A 217 -2.69 -14.65 0.61
C LEU A 217 -2.45 -13.38 -0.19
N PHE A 218 -1.28 -12.77 0.05
CA PHE A 218 -0.79 -11.62 -0.70
C PHE A 218 0.34 -12.03 -1.62
N THR A 219 0.42 -11.39 -2.76
CA THR A 219 1.60 -11.42 -3.62
C THR A 219 1.76 -10.10 -4.35
N ASP A 220 2.93 -9.86 -4.91
CA ASP A 220 3.24 -8.69 -5.73
C ASP A 220 4.24 -9.08 -6.81
N VAL A 221 4.38 -8.25 -7.83
CA VAL A 221 5.33 -8.48 -8.93
C VAL A 221 6.74 -8.75 -8.42
N TRP A 222 7.43 -9.71 -9.03
CA TRP A 222 8.83 -10.01 -8.67
C TRP A 222 9.80 -8.90 -9.05
N THR A 223 9.46 -8.10 -10.07
CA THR A 223 10.28 -6.98 -10.53
C THR A 223 9.50 -5.68 -10.39
N SER A 224 9.81 -4.91 -9.35
CA SER A 224 9.20 -3.59 -9.12
C SER A 224 9.72 -2.55 -10.10
N MET A 225 8.96 -1.44 -10.25
CA MET A 225 9.33 -0.31 -11.12
C MET A 225 10.69 0.27 -10.74
N GLY A 226 11.56 0.44 -11.73
CA GLY A 226 12.94 0.91 -11.59
C GLY A 226 13.96 -0.24 -11.48
N MET A 227 13.48 -1.50 -11.41
CA MET A 227 14.33 -2.72 -11.34
C MET A 227 14.29 -3.54 -12.62
N GLU A 228 13.82 -3.00 -13.74
CA GLU A 228 13.58 -3.72 -14.99
C GLU A 228 14.87 -4.40 -15.53
N ARG A 229 16.04 -3.85 -15.20
CA ARG A 229 17.35 -4.45 -15.56
C ARG A 229 17.64 -5.76 -14.84
N GLU A 230 16.91 -6.06 -13.76
CA GLU A 230 17.06 -7.27 -12.96
C GLU A 230 16.07 -8.38 -13.35
N THR A 231 15.12 -8.12 -14.25
CA THR A 231 13.99 -9.00 -14.56
C THR A 231 14.42 -10.45 -14.80
N GLU A 232 15.41 -10.69 -15.66
CA GLU A 232 15.88 -12.05 -15.97
C GLU A 232 16.55 -12.76 -14.79
N ARG A 233 17.23 -12.01 -13.91
CA ARG A 233 17.79 -12.55 -12.68
C ARG A 233 16.66 -12.90 -11.72
N ARG A 234 15.72 -11.99 -11.51
CA ARG A 234 14.60 -12.17 -10.61
C ARG A 234 13.69 -13.32 -11.03
N ARG A 235 13.40 -13.50 -12.32
CA ARG A 235 12.67 -14.67 -12.81
C ARG A 235 13.31 -15.99 -12.43
N ARG A 236 14.64 -16.08 -12.43
CA ARG A 236 15.36 -17.29 -11.99
C ARG A 236 15.31 -17.46 -10.49
N ASP A 237 15.55 -16.40 -9.73
CA ASP A 237 15.67 -16.44 -8.28
C ASP A 237 14.30 -16.65 -7.60
N PHE A 238 13.21 -16.16 -8.21
CA PHE A 238 11.83 -16.34 -7.75
C PHE A 238 11.14 -17.57 -8.35
N ASN A 239 11.84 -18.41 -9.10
CA ASN A 239 11.24 -19.64 -9.60
C ASN A 239 10.72 -20.49 -8.46
N GLY A 240 9.42 -20.82 -8.49
CA GLY A 240 8.72 -21.52 -7.41
C GLY A 240 8.03 -20.60 -6.38
N PHE A 241 8.10 -19.27 -6.50
CA PHE A 241 7.39 -18.32 -5.64
C PHE A 241 6.10 -17.76 -6.28
N CYS A 242 5.37 -18.61 -6.98
CA CYS A 242 4.11 -18.28 -7.65
C CYS A 242 2.91 -18.72 -6.81
N LEU A 243 1.86 -17.93 -6.68
CA LEU A 243 0.57 -18.41 -6.18
C LEU A 243 -0.13 -19.21 -7.29
N ASP A 244 -0.20 -20.52 -7.10
CA ASP A 244 -0.81 -21.51 -7.97
C ASP A 244 -1.89 -22.34 -7.26
N ALA A 245 -2.60 -23.16 -7.98
CA ALA A 245 -3.66 -24.00 -7.43
C ALA A 245 -3.17 -24.96 -6.31
N ALA A 246 -1.90 -25.41 -6.38
CA ALA A 246 -1.35 -26.31 -5.36
C ALA A 246 -1.15 -25.55 -4.03
N ARG A 247 -0.72 -24.28 -4.07
CA ARG A 247 -0.60 -23.45 -2.87
C ARG A 247 -1.94 -23.00 -2.34
N MET A 248 -2.88 -22.64 -3.22
CA MET A 248 -4.25 -22.35 -2.80
C MET A 248 -4.90 -23.54 -2.07
N ALA A 249 -4.59 -24.77 -2.46
CA ALA A 249 -5.08 -25.98 -1.78
C ALA A 249 -4.51 -26.18 -0.35
N LEU A 250 -3.42 -25.49 0.02
CA LEU A 250 -2.86 -25.49 1.38
C LEU A 250 -3.52 -24.44 2.28
N ALA A 251 -4.13 -23.43 1.71
CA ALA A 251 -4.83 -22.38 2.43
C ALA A 251 -6.21 -22.85 2.90
N LYS A 252 -6.89 -22.02 3.69
CA LYS A 252 -8.27 -22.32 4.08
C LYS A 252 -9.21 -22.28 2.86
N PRO A 253 -10.32 -23.04 2.86
CA PRO A 253 -11.24 -23.07 1.73
C PRO A 253 -11.86 -21.73 1.37
N ASP A 254 -11.94 -20.80 2.33
CA ASP A 254 -12.44 -19.44 2.18
C ASP A 254 -11.31 -18.40 2.10
N CYS A 255 -10.07 -18.83 1.82
CA CYS A 255 -8.94 -17.94 1.66
C CYS A 255 -9.18 -16.97 0.51
N ILE A 256 -8.93 -15.68 0.75
CA ILE A 256 -8.93 -14.64 -0.29
C ILE A 256 -7.52 -14.37 -0.78
N VAL A 257 -7.41 -13.86 -2.01
CA VAL A 257 -6.14 -13.44 -2.61
C VAL A 257 -6.16 -11.94 -2.88
N GLN A 258 -5.09 -11.25 -2.52
CA GLN A 258 -4.90 -9.84 -2.79
C GLN A 258 -3.63 -9.57 -3.60
N HIS A 259 -3.70 -8.60 -4.49
CA HIS A 259 -2.63 -8.20 -5.38
C HIS A 259 -2.73 -6.71 -5.71
N PRO A 260 -1.71 -5.87 -5.42
CA PRO A 260 -1.78 -4.41 -5.62
C PRO A 260 -1.88 -3.98 -7.09
N LEU A 261 -1.73 -4.92 -8.00
CA LEU A 261 -1.70 -4.69 -9.46
C LEU A 261 -0.59 -3.70 -9.91
N PRO A 262 -0.03 -3.88 -11.15
CA PRO A 262 -0.39 -4.87 -12.18
C PRO A 262 0.09 -6.28 -11.81
N ALA A 263 -0.60 -7.33 -12.25
CA ALA A 263 -0.17 -8.71 -12.08
C ALA A 263 0.51 -9.24 -13.35
N HIS A 264 1.63 -9.96 -13.16
CA HIS A 264 2.29 -10.71 -14.23
C HIS A 264 1.85 -12.18 -14.19
N ARG A 265 0.70 -12.45 -14.80
CA ARG A 265 0.13 -13.80 -14.85
C ARG A 265 1.11 -14.81 -15.43
N GLY A 266 1.39 -15.87 -14.66
CA GLY A 266 2.40 -16.88 -14.95
C GLY A 266 3.76 -16.61 -14.32
N GLU A 267 3.94 -15.49 -13.61
CA GLU A 267 5.06 -15.20 -12.73
C GLU A 267 4.64 -15.37 -11.27
N GLU A 268 4.28 -14.30 -10.56
CA GLU A 268 3.91 -14.34 -9.13
C GLU A 268 2.54 -14.96 -8.85
N ILE A 269 1.66 -15.02 -9.84
CA ILE A 269 0.32 -15.62 -9.73
C ILE A 269 -0.08 -16.27 -11.05
N THR A 270 -0.71 -17.45 -10.99
CA THR A 270 -1.20 -18.12 -12.20
C THR A 270 -2.48 -17.46 -12.72
N PRO A 271 -2.78 -17.54 -14.05
CA PRO A 271 -4.00 -16.97 -14.62
C PRO A 271 -5.28 -17.48 -13.98
N ASP A 272 -5.37 -18.78 -13.70
CA ASP A 272 -6.53 -19.44 -13.11
C ASP A 272 -6.76 -19.02 -11.66
N VAL A 273 -5.73 -18.91 -10.83
CA VAL A 273 -5.84 -18.36 -9.47
C VAL A 273 -6.27 -16.90 -9.52
N PHE A 274 -5.65 -16.09 -10.39
CA PHE A 274 -6.03 -14.69 -10.53
C PHE A 274 -7.51 -14.52 -10.91
N GLU A 275 -7.98 -15.24 -11.92
CA GLU A 275 -9.38 -15.13 -12.37
C GLU A 275 -10.37 -15.68 -11.34
N THR A 276 -9.99 -16.71 -10.57
CA THR A 276 -10.83 -17.24 -9.48
C THR A 276 -11.02 -16.21 -8.37
N HIS A 277 -10.01 -15.38 -8.11
CA HIS A 277 -9.98 -14.35 -7.04
C HIS A 277 -10.08 -12.92 -7.60
N ALA A 278 -10.58 -12.76 -8.83
CA ALA A 278 -10.65 -11.45 -9.48
C ALA A 278 -11.52 -10.46 -8.70
N ASP A 279 -12.63 -10.92 -8.11
CA ASP A 279 -13.53 -10.04 -7.36
C ASP A 279 -12.82 -9.41 -6.17
N GLU A 280 -12.08 -10.18 -5.35
CA GLU A 280 -11.34 -9.66 -4.20
C GLU A 280 -10.23 -8.71 -4.63
N ILE A 281 -9.49 -9.04 -5.73
CA ILE A 281 -8.39 -8.22 -6.26
C ILE A 281 -8.91 -6.89 -6.82
N PHE A 282 -10.07 -6.88 -7.48
CA PHE A 282 -10.64 -5.64 -8.01
C PHE A 282 -11.40 -4.84 -6.95
N ASP A 283 -11.98 -5.47 -5.93
CA ASP A 283 -12.52 -4.78 -4.75
C ASP A 283 -11.39 -4.09 -3.95
N GLU A 284 -10.22 -4.74 -3.83
CA GLU A 284 -9.00 -4.10 -3.31
C GLU A 284 -8.63 -2.86 -4.14
N ALA A 285 -8.65 -2.96 -5.47
CA ALA A 285 -8.38 -1.82 -6.33
C ALA A 285 -9.41 -0.68 -6.17
N GLU A 286 -10.71 -1.00 -5.97
CA GLU A 286 -11.75 -0.01 -5.64
C GLU A 286 -11.50 0.62 -4.27
N ASN A 287 -11.17 -0.18 -3.26
CA ASN A 287 -10.96 0.29 -1.88
C ASN A 287 -9.83 1.32 -1.75
N ARG A 288 -8.88 1.36 -2.70
CA ARG A 288 -7.88 2.43 -2.81
C ARG A 288 -8.52 3.82 -2.82
N LEU A 289 -9.58 3.99 -3.60
CA LEU A 289 -10.31 5.26 -3.69
C LEU A 289 -10.82 5.70 -2.30
N HIS A 290 -11.39 4.77 -1.55
CA HIS A 290 -12.03 5.06 -0.27
C HIS A 290 -11.01 5.32 0.85
N VAL A 291 -9.93 4.55 0.89
CA VAL A 291 -8.81 4.74 1.82
C VAL A 291 -8.10 6.08 1.58
N GLU A 292 -7.83 6.43 0.31
CA GLU A 292 -7.20 7.71 -0.04
C GLU A 292 -8.09 8.90 0.34
N LYS A 293 -9.41 8.79 0.15
CA LYS A 293 -10.38 9.76 0.65
C LYS A 293 -10.32 9.87 2.18
N ALA A 294 -10.32 8.74 2.90
CA ALA A 294 -10.29 8.72 4.36
C ALA A 294 -9.05 9.40 4.92
N VAL A 295 -7.87 9.06 4.39
CA VAL A 295 -6.60 9.67 4.80
C VAL A 295 -6.61 11.19 4.60
N LEU A 296 -7.08 11.66 3.44
CA LEU A 296 -7.16 13.09 3.16
C LEU A 296 -8.24 13.79 3.99
N GLY A 297 -9.39 13.14 4.24
CA GLY A 297 -10.45 13.66 5.10
C GLY A 297 -10.02 13.82 6.55
N ILE A 298 -9.29 12.84 7.10
CA ILE A 298 -8.72 12.90 8.45
C ILE A 298 -7.69 14.03 8.56
N LEU A 299 -6.78 14.13 7.60
CA LEU A 299 -5.71 15.13 7.62
C LEU A 299 -6.19 16.58 7.43
N LEU A 300 -7.23 16.80 6.63
CA LEU A 300 -7.64 18.14 6.19
C LEU A 300 -9.00 18.60 6.72
N ALA A 301 -9.86 17.67 7.14
CA ALA A 301 -11.20 17.99 7.66
C ALA A 301 -11.43 17.52 9.10
N GLY A 302 -10.47 16.84 9.73
CA GLY A 302 -10.55 16.41 11.12
C GLY A 302 -11.61 15.32 11.36
N LYS A 303 -11.74 14.38 10.43
CA LYS A 303 -12.66 13.22 10.52
C LYS A 303 -12.21 12.19 11.55
#